data_40f205bab0ac1d9778ff493cfeb30c11
#
_entry.id   40f205bab0ac1d9778ff493cfeb30c11
#
_cell.length_a   1.000
_cell.length_b   1.000
_cell.length_c   1.000
_cell.angle_alpha   90.00
_cell.angle_beta   90.00
_cell.angle_gamma   90.00
#
_symmetry.space_group_name_H-M   'P 1'
#
loop_
_entity.id
_entity.type
_entity.pdbx_description
1 polymer ?
#
loop_
_entity_poly.entity_id
_entity_poly.type
_entity_poly.pdbx_seq_one_letter_code
_entity_poly.pdbx_strand_id
1 'polypeptide(L)'
;MVRISRRRLLQTGTATIGTAGIAGCLGQGGGSLDSITVAYVPIYPNMQHFVMQKEGYYDELSIDVTVERFSNGPSLVKAFASGDIDVAVGGLTPAMVLVDKGTTARVLTANGRNAFKVMATAEIAELYEQAGADAFEQFEAEQGRKIRFGAPPDGSVPDIVLRYWVERDLGIGEFESAVTKSKINPAKSVQTIQSGDIDATMIMEPFATIIGRDQTMAEVEWSGNIFPGHPMTGMFVNQQVREATDVVRSLVDAHVEATQFVESNPTTAAAHAASIIGSGVSVDLAEAAMGSQAADFISDPREIVDQTETMSEYVSEVGNINEPIATENLFAFEPYDAVQE
;
A
#
# COMPACT_ATOMS: atom_id res chain seq x y z
N MET A 1 -49.88 4.75 17.65
CA MET A 1 -50.27 5.84 16.73
C MET A 1 -50.44 7.11 17.52
N VAL A 2 -49.45 8.00 17.51
CA VAL A 2 -49.68 9.42 17.91
C VAL A 2 -48.88 10.26 16.91
N ARG A 3 -49.59 11.00 16.09
CA ARG A 3 -49.07 11.99 15.17
C ARG A 3 -48.78 13.26 15.96
N ILE A 4 -47.56 13.79 15.90
CA ILE A 4 -47.25 15.14 16.36
C ILE A 4 -47.03 16.05 15.16
N SER A 5 -47.88 17.07 15.15
CA SER A 5 -48.06 18.08 14.10
C SER A 5 -46.94 19.12 14.10
N ARG A 6 -46.43 19.45 12.90
CA ARG A 6 -45.63 20.67 12.61
C ARG A 6 -46.52 21.90 12.66
N ARG A 7 -46.45 22.67 13.73
CA ARG A 7 -46.82 24.12 13.78
C ARG A 7 -46.74 24.63 15.19
N ARG A 8 -45.67 25.38 15.49
CA ARG A 8 -45.65 26.53 16.41
C ARG A 8 -44.19 26.80 16.81
N LEU A 9 -43.58 27.79 16.17
CA LEU A 9 -42.58 28.67 16.77
C LEU A 9 -42.40 29.90 15.87
N LEU A 10 -43.30 30.82 16.05
CA LEU A 10 -43.14 32.21 15.71
C LEU A 10 -43.77 33.00 16.85
N GLN A 11 -42.94 33.57 17.71
CA GLN A 11 -43.29 34.79 18.50
C GLN A 11 -42.00 35.30 19.17
N THR A 12 -41.41 36.30 18.51
CA THR A 12 -41.12 37.67 19.05
C THR A 12 -40.45 37.80 20.42
N GLY A 13 -39.24 38.34 20.40
CA GLY A 13 -38.56 38.96 21.51
C GLY A 13 -37.53 39.97 21.01
N THR A 14 -37.91 41.26 21.09
CA THR A 14 -37.18 42.45 20.65
C THR A 14 -36.06 42.84 21.57
N ALA A 15 -34.90 43.22 21.02
CA ALA A 15 -33.96 44.28 21.39
C ALA A 15 -33.22 44.24 22.76
N THR A 16 -31.90 44.17 22.67
CA THR A 16 -31.06 45.27 23.21
C THR A 16 -29.70 45.27 22.51
N ILE A 17 -29.37 46.38 21.86
CA ILE A 17 -28.08 46.68 21.26
C ILE A 17 -27.08 46.97 22.40
N GLY A 18 -26.17 46.06 22.65
CA GLY A 18 -24.99 46.27 23.46
C GLY A 18 -23.75 46.23 22.54
N THR A 19 -23.22 47.40 22.21
CA THR A 19 -21.89 47.53 21.59
C THR A 19 -20.84 47.10 22.57
N ALA A 20 -20.38 45.84 22.46
CA ALA A 20 -19.17 45.37 23.12
C ALA A 20 -18.15 45.03 22.03
N GLY A 21 -16.96 45.58 22.14
CA GLY A 21 -15.90 45.65 21.15
C GLY A 21 -15.52 44.29 20.57
N ILE A 22 -15.37 44.31 19.25
CA ILE A 22 -14.66 43.26 18.49
C ILE A 22 -13.17 43.44 18.81
N ALA A 23 -12.70 42.83 19.89
CA ALA A 23 -11.28 42.49 20.00
C ALA A 23 -11.09 41.26 19.17
N GLY A 24 -10.63 41.48 17.89
CA GLY A 24 -10.21 40.42 17.01
C GLY A 24 -9.04 39.67 17.63
N CYS A 25 -9.30 38.52 18.21
CA CYS A 25 -8.29 37.50 18.37
C CYS A 25 -8.00 36.92 16.97
N LEU A 26 -7.07 37.56 16.24
CA LEU A 26 -6.25 36.88 15.26
C LEU A 26 -5.30 35.98 16.06
N GLY A 27 -5.84 34.93 16.66
CA GLY A 27 -5.08 33.79 17.10
C GLY A 27 -4.71 33.02 15.84
N GLN A 28 -3.45 33.04 15.47
CA GLN A 28 -2.84 31.98 14.67
C GLN A 28 -3.25 30.68 15.34
N GLY A 29 -4.18 29.97 14.71
CA GLY A 29 -4.64 28.68 15.19
C GLY A 29 -3.59 27.61 14.86
N GLY A 30 -2.58 27.50 15.68
CA GLY A 30 -1.90 26.25 15.91
C GLY A 30 -2.81 25.46 16.86
N GLY A 31 -3.87 24.86 16.35
CA GLY A 31 -4.65 23.86 17.08
C GLY A 31 -3.72 22.68 17.33
N SER A 32 -3.50 22.30 18.60
CA SER A 32 -2.85 21.04 18.90
C SER A 32 -3.64 19.92 18.21
N LEU A 33 -2.95 19.05 17.50
CA LEU A 33 -3.54 17.87 16.94
C LEU A 33 -3.77 16.90 18.10
N ASP A 34 -5.03 16.64 18.45
CA ASP A 34 -5.38 15.86 19.64
C ASP A 34 -5.52 14.35 19.32
N SER A 35 -5.81 14.01 18.06
CA SER A 35 -5.96 12.63 17.59
C SER A 35 -5.60 12.48 16.12
N ILE A 36 -5.21 11.27 15.71
CA ILE A 36 -4.97 10.89 14.32
C ILE A 36 -5.64 9.56 14.01
N THR A 37 -6.07 9.40 12.76
CA THR A 37 -6.53 8.13 12.21
C THR A 37 -5.46 7.55 11.30
N VAL A 38 -4.91 6.40 11.68
CA VAL A 38 -3.93 5.62 10.90
C VAL A 38 -4.65 4.51 10.15
N ALA A 39 -4.60 4.55 8.83
CA ALA A 39 -5.25 3.56 7.99
C ALA A 39 -4.25 2.64 7.29
N TYR A 40 -4.62 1.37 7.11
CA TYR A 40 -3.76 0.39 6.46
C TYR A 40 -4.54 -0.65 5.66
N VAL A 41 -3.85 -1.31 4.73
CA VAL A 41 -4.31 -2.53 4.08
C VAL A 41 -3.56 -3.72 4.70
N PRO A 42 -4.25 -4.82 5.08
CA PRO A 42 -3.61 -5.96 5.74
C PRO A 42 -2.84 -6.84 4.74
N ILE A 43 -1.70 -6.34 4.29
CA ILE A 43 -0.75 -7.00 3.38
C ILE A 43 0.63 -7.05 4.01
N TYR A 44 1.39 -8.08 3.71
CA TYR A 44 2.68 -8.38 4.32
C TYR A 44 3.70 -7.23 4.24
N PRO A 45 3.79 -6.45 3.15
CA PRO A 45 4.66 -5.29 3.08
C PRO A 45 4.40 -4.18 4.11
N ASN A 46 3.31 -4.25 4.86
CA ASN A 46 3.01 -3.33 5.96
C ASN A 46 3.41 -3.88 7.33
N MET A 47 4.45 -4.70 7.38
CA MET A 47 4.91 -5.42 8.58
C MET A 47 5.21 -4.49 9.75
N GLN A 48 5.88 -3.36 9.51
CA GLN A 48 6.20 -2.38 10.54
C GLN A 48 4.93 -1.88 11.25
N HIS A 49 3.88 -1.57 10.49
CA HIS A 49 2.59 -1.20 11.05
C HIS A 49 1.99 -2.31 11.94
N PHE A 50 2.15 -3.57 11.53
CA PHE A 50 1.66 -4.69 12.34
C PHE A 50 2.40 -4.79 13.67
N VAL A 51 3.71 -4.59 13.67
CA VAL A 51 4.52 -4.50 14.88
C VAL A 51 4.08 -3.32 15.72
N MET A 52 4.00 -2.10 15.16
CA MET A 52 3.57 -0.90 15.89
C MET A 52 2.21 -1.10 16.59
N GLN A 53 1.27 -1.78 15.91
CA GLN A 53 -0.06 -2.06 16.47
C GLN A 53 -0.02 -3.13 17.57
N LYS A 54 0.80 -4.17 17.42
CA LYS A 54 0.81 -5.33 18.33
C LYS A 54 1.71 -5.15 19.53
N GLU A 55 2.81 -4.44 19.38
CA GLU A 55 3.73 -4.11 20.45
C GLU A 55 3.33 -2.83 21.22
N GLY A 56 2.28 -2.14 20.76
CA GLY A 56 1.73 -0.98 21.47
C GLY A 56 2.44 0.34 21.20
N TYR A 57 3.25 0.45 20.14
CA TYR A 57 4.00 1.68 19.84
C TYR A 57 3.07 2.87 19.54
N TYR A 58 1.86 2.62 19.03
CA TYR A 58 0.86 3.68 18.88
C TYR A 58 0.34 4.24 20.23
N ASP A 59 0.33 3.42 21.27
CA ASP A 59 -0.12 3.82 22.61
C ASP A 59 0.94 4.69 23.34
N GLU A 60 2.20 4.66 22.86
CA GLU A 60 3.31 5.46 23.38
C GLU A 60 3.39 6.87 22.76
N LEU A 61 2.64 7.12 21.69
CA LEU A 61 2.58 8.45 21.08
C LEU A 61 1.85 9.45 21.99
N SER A 62 2.28 10.72 21.94
CA SER A 62 1.68 11.81 22.71
C SER A 62 0.30 12.27 22.20
N ILE A 63 -0.33 11.50 21.34
CA ILE A 63 -1.58 11.78 20.65
C ILE A 63 -2.46 10.53 20.60
N ASP A 64 -3.77 10.70 20.64
CA ASP A 64 -4.70 9.58 20.51
C ASP A 64 -4.67 9.00 19.07
N VAL A 65 -4.45 7.69 18.94
CA VAL A 65 -4.38 7.00 17.65
C VAL A 65 -5.56 6.07 17.47
N THR A 66 -6.32 6.27 16.40
CA THR A 66 -7.32 5.32 15.92
C THR A 66 -6.74 4.56 14.72
N VAL A 67 -6.81 3.22 14.75
CA VAL A 67 -6.31 2.39 13.65
C VAL A 67 -7.49 1.84 12.84
N GLU A 68 -7.51 2.11 11.52
CA GLU A 68 -8.55 1.66 10.61
C GLU A 68 -8.02 0.72 9.53
N ARG A 69 -8.73 -0.41 9.37
CA ARG A 69 -8.40 -1.43 8.37
C ARG A 69 -9.23 -1.24 7.10
N PHE A 70 -8.56 -1.15 5.96
CA PHE A 70 -9.16 -1.13 4.63
C PHE A 70 -8.96 -2.45 3.89
N SER A 71 -9.90 -2.81 3.03
CA SER A 71 -9.85 -4.06 2.26
C SER A 71 -8.94 -3.99 1.02
N ASN A 72 -8.62 -2.78 0.56
CA ASN A 72 -7.80 -2.54 -0.64
C ASN A 72 -7.28 -1.10 -0.69
N GLY A 73 -6.25 -0.85 -1.52
CA GLY A 73 -5.64 0.45 -1.72
C GLY A 73 -6.58 1.53 -2.25
N PRO A 74 -7.43 1.29 -3.27
CA PRO A 74 -8.36 2.30 -3.76
C PRO A 74 -9.32 2.86 -2.72
N SER A 75 -9.83 2.03 -1.80
CA SER A 75 -10.70 2.53 -0.71
C SER A 75 -9.93 3.35 0.31
N LEU A 76 -8.68 2.95 0.65
CA LEU A 76 -7.79 3.73 1.50
C LEU A 76 -7.46 5.10 0.89
N VAL A 77 -7.09 5.15 -0.40
CA VAL A 77 -6.81 6.40 -1.12
C VAL A 77 -8.02 7.33 -1.12
N LYS A 78 -9.22 6.78 -1.32
CA LYS A 78 -10.45 7.57 -1.29
C LYS A 78 -10.70 8.19 0.09
N ALA A 79 -10.51 7.43 1.16
CA ALA A 79 -10.66 7.91 2.54
C ALA A 79 -9.60 8.98 2.89
N PHE A 80 -8.36 8.80 2.42
CA PHE A 80 -7.29 9.80 2.59
C PHE A 80 -7.63 11.10 1.84
N ALA A 81 -8.08 11.02 0.58
CA ALA A 81 -8.44 12.18 -0.22
C ALA A 81 -9.66 12.95 0.33
N SER A 82 -10.59 12.27 1.02
CA SER A 82 -11.73 12.91 1.68
C SER A 82 -11.40 13.52 3.05
N GLY A 83 -10.21 13.23 3.60
CA GLY A 83 -9.81 13.67 4.94
C GLY A 83 -10.41 12.84 6.08
N ASP A 84 -10.91 11.62 5.78
CA ASP A 84 -11.43 10.70 6.80
C ASP A 84 -10.28 10.02 7.57
N ILE A 85 -9.08 10.00 7.00
CA ILE A 85 -7.85 9.45 7.61
C ILE A 85 -6.68 10.44 7.46
N ASP A 86 -5.75 10.40 8.40
CA ASP A 86 -4.64 11.34 8.52
C ASP A 86 -3.30 10.75 8.10
N VAL A 87 -3.12 9.47 8.41
CA VAL A 87 -1.92 8.68 8.12
C VAL A 87 -2.34 7.44 7.35
N ALA A 88 -1.65 7.14 6.27
CA ALA A 88 -1.88 5.93 5.51
C ALA A 88 -0.62 5.08 5.40
N VAL A 89 -0.77 3.77 5.63
CA VAL A 89 0.25 2.76 5.37
C VAL A 89 -0.18 1.96 4.15
N GLY A 90 0.41 2.30 3.00
CA GLY A 90 -0.08 1.81 1.71
C GLY A 90 0.90 1.96 0.55
N GLY A 91 0.45 1.57 -0.64
CA GLY A 91 1.27 1.55 -1.85
C GLY A 91 1.74 2.93 -2.32
N LEU A 92 2.93 3.01 -2.90
CA LEU A 92 3.51 4.27 -3.38
C LEU A 92 2.80 4.79 -4.64
N THR A 93 2.36 3.93 -5.56
CA THR A 93 1.63 4.38 -6.74
C THR A 93 0.27 5.01 -6.40
N PRO A 94 -0.52 4.47 -5.47
CA PRO A 94 -1.66 5.18 -4.89
C PRO A 94 -1.32 6.55 -4.27
N ALA A 95 -0.17 6.69 -3.60
CA ALA A 95 0.28 7.97 -3.07
C ALA A 95 0.60 8.98 -4.20
N MET A 96 1.22 8.54 -5.31
CA MET A 96 1.43 9.35 -6.51
C MET A 96 0.10 9.87 -7.08
N VAL A 97 -0.92 9.00 -7.17
CA VAL A 97 -2.26 9.40 -7.64
C VAL A 97 -2.90 10.46 -6.74
N LEU A 98 -2.68 10.39 -5.42
CA LEU A 98 -3.15 11.44 -4.50
C LEU A 98 -2.49 12.78 -4.80
N VAL A 99 -1.16 12.79 -4.99
CA VAL A 99 -0.41 14.02 -5.29
C VAL A 99 -0.80 14.58 -6.64
N ASP A 100 -0.94 13.74 -7.68
CA ASP A 100 -1.40 14.15 -9.03
C ASP A 100 -2.78 14.84 -8.99
N LYS A 101 -3.65 14.39 -8.11
CA LYS A 101 -4.98 14.98 -7.88
C LYS A 101 -4.99 16.21 -6.97
N GLY A 102 -3.82 16.69 -6.57
CA GLY A 102 -3.66 17.88 -5.74
C GLY A 102 -3.86 17.65 -4.24
N THR A 103 -3.91 16.40 -3.79
CA THR A 103 -3.94 16.08 -2.36
C THR A 103 -2.54 16.23 -1.79
N THR A 104 -2.39 16.97 -0.69
CA THR A 104 -1.11 17.07 0.00
C THR A 104 -0.84 15.80 0.80
N ALA A 105 -0.12 14.88 0.19
CA ALA A 105 0.39 13.68 0.84
C ALA A 105 1.92 13.68 0.82
N ARG A 106 2.56 13.25 1.90
CA ARG A 106 4.03 13.11 1.97
C ARG A 106 4.40 11.78 2.59
N VAL A 107 5.24 11.04 1.87
CA VAL A 107 5.84 9.79 2.34
C VAL A 107 6.96 10.12 3.32
N LEU A 108 6.87 9.58 4.52
CA LEU A 108 7.84 9.78 5.60
C LEU A 108 8.83 8.62 5.74
N THR A 109 8.36 7.39 5.48
CA THR A 109 9.16 6.17 5.59
C THR A 109 8.84 5.22 4.45
N ALA A 110 9.78 4.35 4.10
CA ALA A 110 9.53 3.19 3.26
C ALA A 110 9.23 1.96 4.14
N ASN A 111 8.39 1.03 3.67
CA ASN A 111 8.15 -0.20 4.42
C ASN A 111 8.92 -1.38 3.82
N GLY A 112 9.12 -1.38 2.50
CA GLY A 112 9.80 -2.45 1.80
C GLY A 112 9.88 -2.21 0.31
N ARG A 113 10.65 -3.06 -0.36
CA ARG A 113 10.89 -3.06 -1.80
C ARG A 113 10.87 -4.48 -2.36
N ASN A 114 10.84 -4.63 -3.68
CA ASN A 114 10.96 -5.93 -4.38
C ASN A 114 9.95 -7.00 -3.92
N ALA A 115 8.73 -6.61 -3.52
CA ALA A 115 7.86 -7.40 -2.66
C ALA A 115 6.92 -8.38 -3.38
N PHE A 116 7.17 -8.69 -4.67
CA PHE A 116 6.27 -9.56 -5.44
C PHE A 116 6.99 -10.73 -6.09
N LYS A 117 6.21 -11.77 -6.36
CA LYS A 117 6.58 -12.91 -7.20
C LYS A 117 5.55 -13.11 -8.29
N VAL A 118 6.01 -13.44 -9.49
CA VAL A 118 5.19 -13.98 -10.55
C VAL A 118 5.11 -15.49 -10.32
N MET A 119 3.90 -15.96 -10.07
CA MET A 119 3.59 -17.37 -9.87
C MET A 119 2.72 -17.85 -11.02
N ALA A 120 2.98 -19.04 -11.56
CA ALA A 120 2.20 -19.63 -12.65
C ALA A 120 2.02 -21.13 -12.45
N THR A 121 1.05 -21.72 -13.17
CA THR A 121 0.90 -23.18 -13.25
C THR A 121 2.22 -23.81 -13.72
N ALA A 122 2.46 -25.06 -13.34
CA ALA A 122 3.68 -25.78 -13.73
C ALA A 122 3.90 -25.76 -15.26
N GLU A 123 2.83 -25.92 -16.04
CA GLU A 123 2.86 -25.87 -17.52
C GLU A 123 3.45 -24.52 -18.01
N ILE A 124 2.97 -23.39 -17.48
CA ILE A 124 3.44 -22.07 -17.89
C ILE A 124 4.84 -21.81 -17.38
N ALA A 125 5.15 -22.22 -16.14
CA ALA A 125 6.47 -22.05 -15.57
C ALA A 125 7.55 -22.80 -16.36
N GLU A 126 7.28 -24.06 -16.75
CA GLU A 126 8.17 -24.85 -17.59
C GLU A 126 8.31 -24.22 -19.00
N LEU A 127 7.22 -23.73 -19.56
CA LEU A 127 7.24 -23.08 -20.88
C LEU A 127 8.06 -21.79 -20.83
N TYR A 128 7.89 -20.99 -19.77
CA TYR A 128 8.66 -19.75 -19.56
C TYR A 128 10.15 -20.03 -19.35
N GLU A 129 10.51 -21.05 -18.58
CA GLU A 129 11.92 -21.47 -18.39
C GLU A 129 12.59 -21.84 -19.72
N GLN A 130 11.85 -22.43 -20.64
CA GLN A 130 12.37 -22.87 -21.97
C GLN A 130 12.39 -21.76 -23.01
N ALA A 131 11.40 -20.88 -23.01
CA ALA A 131 11.14 -19.97 -24.11
C ALA A 131 11.16 -18.47 -23.71
N GLY A 132 11.23 -18.14 -22.41
CA GLY A 132 11.19 -16.75 -21.96
C GLY A 132 9.92 -16.04 -22.40
N ALA A 133 10.06 -14.86 -23.00
CA ALA A 133 8.95 -14.06 -23.51
C ALA A 133 8.08 -14.79 -24.54
N ASP A 134 8.66 -15.66 -25.36
CA ASP A 134 7.94 -16.42 -26.40
C ASP A 134 6.93 -17.41 -25.80
N ALA A 135 7.02 -17.74 -24.51
CA ALA A 135 6.07 -18.60 -23.81
C ALA A 135 4.62 -18.11 -23.91
N PHE A 136 4.40 -16.80 -23.95
CA PHE A 136 3.06 -16.21 -24.04
C PHE A 136 2.40 -16.54 -25.40
N GLU A 137 3.12 -16.38 -26.50
CA GLU A 137 2.64 -16.69 -27.83
C GLU A 137 2.47 -18.21 -28.01
N GLN A 138 3.43 -19.01 -27.51
CA GLN A 138 3.36 -20.47 -27.59
C GLN A 138 2.16 -21.01 -26.82
N PHE A 139 1.92 -20.53 -25.61
CA PHE A 139 0.74 -20.92 -24.84
C PHE A 139 -0.57 -20.55 -25.56
N GLU A 140 -0.67 -19.34 -26.13
CA GLU A 140 -1.84 -18.95 -26.91
C GLU A 140 -2.05 -19.83 -28.14
N ALA A 141 -0.98 -20.19 -28.85
CA ALA A 141 -1.04 -21.08 -30.01
C ALA A 141 -1.49 -22.51 -29.64
N GLU A 142 -1.02 -23.04 -28.51
CA GLU A 142 -1.34 -24.40 -28.05
C GLU A 142 -2.73 -24.50 -27.41
N GLN A 143 -3.11 -23.51 -26.58
CA GLN A 143 -4.34 -23.54 -25.81
C GLN A 143 -5.51 -22.80 -26.48
N GLY A 144 -5.26 -22.06 -27.57
CA GLY A 144 -6.27 -21.24 -28.26
C GLY A 144 -6.78 -20.07 -27.45
N ARG A 145 -6.08 -19.68 -26.40
CA ARG A 145 -6.41 -18.58 -25.50
C ARG A 145 -5.16 -17.99 -24.85
N LYS A 146 -5.24 -16.74 -24.43
CA LYS A 146 -4.19 -16.08 -23.65
C LYS A 146 -4.10 -16.62 -22.21
N ILE A 147 -2.95 -16.42 -21.57
CA ILE A 147 -2.74 -16.69 -20.16
C ILE A 147 -3.73 -15.82 -19.35
N ARG A 148 -4.50 -16.43 -18.46
CA ARG A 148 -5.39 -15.73 -17.52
C ARG A 148 -4.58 -15.29 -16.31
N PHE A 149 -4.35 -13.99 -16.23
CA PHE A 149 -3.50 -13.40 -15.19
C PHE A 149 -4.34 -12.79 -14.06
N GLY A 150 -4.22 -13.35 -12.86
CA GLY A 150 -4.79 -12.75 -11.65
C GLY A 150 -3.92 -11.61 -11.17
N ALA A 151 -4.47 -10.41 -11.10
CA ALA A 151 -3.73 -9.23 -10.68
C ALA A 151 -4.54 -8.38 -9.69
N PRO A 152 -3.86 -7.69 -8.76
CA PRO A 152 -4.49 -6.67 -7.92
C PRO A 152 -5.15 -5.56 -8.75
N PRO A 153 -5.92 -4.66 -8.09
CA PRO A 153 -6.60 -3.57 -8.77
C PRO A 153 -5.66 -2.69 -9.61
N ASP A 154 -6.19 -2.17 -10.72
CA ASP A 154 -5.45 -1.26 -11.61
C ASP A 154 -4.85 -0.09 -10.84
N GLY A 155 -3.61 0.30 -11.20
CA GLY A 155 -2.86 1.38 -10.59
C GLY A 155 -2.26 1.05 -9.20
N SER A 156 -2.45 -0.17 -8.68
CA SER A 156 -1.70 -0.63 -7.52
C SER A 156 -0.25 -0.95 -7.88
N VAL A 157 0.67 -0.89 -6.91
CA VAL A 157 2.09 -1.18 -7.17
C VAL A 157 2.29 -2.53 -7.89
N PRO A 158 1.68 -3.64 -7.46
CA PRO A 158 1.85 -4.91 -8.18
C PRO A 158 1.24 -4.92 -9.59
N ASP A 159 0.21 -4.14 -9.86
CA ASP A 159 -0.31 -3.97 -11.22
C ASP A 159 0.69 -3.23 -12.11
N ILE A 160 1.29 -2.16 -11.60
CA ILE A 160 2.30 -1.38 -12.35
C ILE A 160 3.55 -2.22 -12.61
N VAL A 161 4.05 -2.96 -11.63
CA VAL A 161 5.22 -3.85 -11.81
C VAL A 161 4.92 -4.99 -12.78
N LEU A 162 3.70 -5.55 -12.75
CA LEU A 162 3.26 -6.57 -13.69
C LEU A 162 3.22 -6.05 -15.14
N ARG A 163 2.67 -4.84 -15.34
CA ARG A 163 2.67 -4.17 -16.65
C ARG A 163 4.08 -3.90 -17.13
N TYR A 164 4.94 -3.36 -16.25
CA TYR A 164 6.35 -3.11 -16.56
C TYR A 164 7.07 -4.38 -17.00
N TRP A 165 6.84 -5.50 -16.32
CA TRP A 165 7.39 -6.80 -16.72
C TRP A 165 7.00 -7.18 -18.14
N VAL A 166 5.71 -7.17 -18.46
CA VAL A 166 5.19 -7.59 -19.78
C VAL A 166 5.59 -6.62 -20.89
N GLU A 167 5.49 -5.31 -20.64
CA GLU A 167 5.63 -4.27 -21.66
C GLU A 167 7.08 -3.82 -21.88
N ARG A 168 7.88 -3.76 -20.80
CA ARG A 168 9.25 -3.22 -20.84
C ARG A 168 10.32 -4.29 -20.73
N ASP A 169 10.19 -5.18 -19.76
CA ASP A 169 11.21 -6.21 -19.51
C ASP A 169 11.12 -7.33 -20.54
N LEU A 170 9.95 -7.90 -20.77
CA LEU A 170 9.72 -8.92 -21.81
C LEU A 170 9.53 -8.33 -23.21
N GLY A 171 9.05 -7.10 -23.34
CA GLY A 171 8.86 -6.42 -24.61
C GLY A 171 7.79 -7.04 -25.53
N ILE A 172 6.82 -7.78 -24.97
CA ILE A 172 5.79 -8.50 -25.75
C ILE A 172 4.57 -7.64 -26.13
N GLY A 173 4.63 -6.32 -25.86
CA GLY A 173 3.58 -5.36 -26.22
C GLY A 173 2.71 -4.97 -25.04
N GLU A 174 1.56 -4.33 -25.33
CA GLU A 174 0.63 -3.85 -24.31
C GLU A 174 0.08 -5.00 -23.46
N PHE A 175 0.03 -4.79 -22.16
CA PHE A 175 -0.38 -5.80 -21.17
C PHE A 175 -1.73 -6.45 -21.51
N GLU A 176 -2.76 -5.65 -21.82
CA GLU A 176 -4.09 -6.15 -22.19
C GLU A 176 -4.10 -6.94 -23.50
N SER A 177 -3.08 -6.73 -24.34
CA SER A 177 -2.91 -7.49 -25.59
C SER A 177 -2.15 -8.81 -25.38
N ALA A 178 -1.35 -8.93 -24.31
CA ALA A 178 -0.55 -10.11 -24.02
C ALA A 178 -1.30 -11.15 -23.15
N VAL A 179 -2.18 -10.72 -22.25
CA VAL A 179 -2.84 -11.60 -21.27
C VAL A 179 -4.34 -11.33 -21.16
N THR A 180 -5.07 -12.26 -20.54
CA THR A 180 -6.44 -12.03 -20.06
C THR A 180 -6.39 -11.71 -18.58
N LYS A 181 -6.53 -10.42 -18.21
CA LYS A 181 -6.44 -9.96 -16.82
C LYS A 181 -7.74 -10.22 -16.04
N SER A 182 -7.63 -10.82 -14.88
CA SER A 182 -8.69 -10.93 -13.87
C SER A 182 -8.29 -10.20 -12.59
N LYS A 183 -9.12 -9.26 -12.12
CA LYS A 183 -8.85 -8.57 -10.85
C LYS A 183 -9.09 -9.51 -9.69
N ILE A 184 -8.09 -9.69 -8.85
CA ILE A 184 -8.17 -10.51 -7.64
C ILE A 184 -7.75 -9.71 -6.40
N ASN A 185 -8.35 -10.04 -5.27
CA ASN A 185 -7.87 -9.57 -3.98
C ASN A 185 -6.80 -10.56 -3.47
N PRO A 186 -5.64 -10.11 -2.95
CA PRO A 186 -4.60 -11.01 -2.43
C PRO A 186 -5.13 -12.09 -1.48
N ALA A 187 -6.04 -11.74 -0.57
CA ALA A 187 -6.64 -12.70 0.37
C ALA A 187 -7.52 -13.77 -0.29
N LYS A 188 -7.96 -13.58 -1.54
CA LYS A 188 -8.75 -14.54 -2.31
C LYS A 188 -7.93 -15.26 -3.39
N SER A 189 -6.69 -14.85 -3.62
CA SER A 189 -5.84 -15.38 -4.70
C SER A 189 -5.67 -16.89 -4.59
N VAL A 190 -5.37 -17.40 -3.41
CA VAL A 190 -5.20 -18.84 -3.16
C VAL A 190 -6.43 -19.64 -3.62
N GLN A 191 -7.64 -19.19 -3.24
CA GLN A 191 -8.88 -19.85 -3.64
C GLN A 191 -9.11 -19.77 -5.16
N THR A 192 -8.86 -18.61 -5.78
CA THR A 192 -9.03 -18.39 -7.22
C THR A 192 -8.06 -19.24 -8.04
N ILE A 193 -6.85 -19.44 -7.53
CA ILE A 193 -5.85 -20.33 -8.13
C ILE A 193 -6.30 -21.80 -8.03
N GLN A 194 -6.73 -22.23 -6.85
CA GLN A 194 -7.19 -23.60 -6.60
C GLN A 194 -8.43 -23.97 -7.42
N SER A 195 -9.29 -23.00 -7.76
CA SER A 195 -10.43 -23.22 -8.66
C SER A 195 -10.05 -23.34 -10.14
N GLY A 196 -8.79 -23.03 -10.50
CA GLY A 196 -8.32 -23.02 -11.90
C GLY A 196 -8.85 -21.86 -12.74
N ASP A 197 -9.32 -20.78 -12.10
CA ASP A 197 -9.87 -19.61 -12.80
C ASP A 197 -8.78 -18.71 -13.37
N ILE A 198 -7.55 -18.79 -12.87
CA ILE A 198 -6.36 -18.10 -13.35
C ILE A 198 -5.20 -19.07 -13.56
N ASP A 199 -4.30 -18.72 -14.47
CA ASP A 199 -3.14 -19.52 -14.84
C ASP A 199 -1.84 -18.96 -14.26
N ALA A 200 -1.81 -17.64 -13.98
CA ALA A 200 -0.67 -16.94 -13.40
C ALA A 200 -1.13 -15.80 -12.51
N THR A 201 -0.25 -15.31 -11.63
CA THR A 201 -0.51 -14.14 -10.77
C THR A 201 0.79 -13.44 -10.40
N MET A 202 0.75 -12.11 -10.22
CA MET A 202 1.77 -11.39 -9.47
C MET A 202 1.24 -11.14 -8.05
N ILE A 203 1.94 -11.67 -7.07
CA ILE A 203 1.45 -11.72 -5.69
C ILE A 203 2.58 -11.49 -4.68
N MET A 204 2.22 -10.96 -3.52
CA MET A 204 3.11 -10.72 -2.39
C MET A 204 3.11 -11.86 -1.39
N GLU A 205 4.09 -11.84 -0.49
CA GLU A 205 4.10 -12.72 0.68
C GLU A 205 2.93 -12.37 1.65
N PRO A 206 2.43 -13.29 2.46
CA PRO A 206 2.80 -14.70 2.52
C PRO A 206 2.07 -15.58 1.49
N PHE A 207 1.26 -15.00 0.62
CA PHE A 207 0.43 -15.76 -0.35
C PHE A 207 1.29 -16.48 -1.40
N ALA A 208 2.40 -15.90 -1.83
CA ALA A 208 3.34 -16.56 -2.74
C ALA A 208 3.90 -17.86 -2.10
N THR A 209 4.32 -17.79 -0.84
CA THR A 209 4.77 -18.96 -0.06
C THR A 209 3.67 -20.01 0.11
N ILE A 210 2.42 -19.62 0.38
CA ILE A 210 1.27 -20.54 0.50
C ILE A 210 1.05 -21.29 -0.82
N ILE A 211 0.98 -20.57 -1.92
CA ILE A 211 0.73 -21.11 -3.27
C ILE A 211 1.85 -22.05 -3.68
N GLY A 212 3.10 -21.67 -3.45
CA GLY A 212 4.26 -22.48 -3.79
C GLY A 212 4.35 -23.77 -2.97
N ARG A 213 4.01 -23.74 -1.66
CA ARG A 213 3.99 -24.93 -0.80
C ARG A 213 2.92 -25.93 -1.18
N ASP A 214 1.75 -25.46 -1.59
CA ASP A 214 0.66 -26.31 -2.08
C ASP A 214 0.96 -26.89 -3.47
N GLN A 215 2.10 -26.53 -4.08
CA GLN A 215 2.49 -26.94 -5.43
C GLN A 215 1.42 -26.63 -6.50
N THR A 216 0.56 -25.67 -6.22
CA THR A 216 -0.50 -25.25 -7.13
C THR A 216 0.06 -24.38 -8.24
N MET A 217 1.11 -23.61 -7.93
CA MET A 217 1.89 -22.82 -8.88
C MET A 217 3.38 -22.85 -8.51
N ALA A 218 4.22 -22.62 -9.51
CA ALA A 218 5.66 -22.42 -9.37
C ALA A 218 6.00 -20.93 -9.50
N GLU A 219 7.11 -20.51 -8.90
CA GLU A 219 7.69 -19.19 -9.10
C GLU A 219 8.27 -19.12 -10.51
N VAL A 220 7.89 -18.10 -11.27
CA VAL A 220 8.38 -17.80 -12.62
C VAL A 220 9.43 -16.71 -12.56
N GLU A 221 9.15 -15.65 -11.79
CA GLU A 221 10.06 -14.50 -11.70
C GLU A 221 9.85 -13.77 -10.37
N TRP A 222 10.90 -13.11 -9.90
CA TRP A 222 10.86 -12.21 -8.76
C TRP A 222 10.91 -10.76 -9.21
N SER A 223 10.06 -9.92 -8.63
CA SER A 223 9.96 -8.52 -9.01
C SER A 223 11.24 -7.70 -8.82
N GLY A 224 12.13 -8.16 -7.96
CA GLY A 224 13.47 -7.57 -7.81
C GLY A 224 14.40 -7.79 -9.01
N ASN A 225 14.14 -8.81 -9.84
CA ASN A 225 14.82 -8.97 -11.14
C ASN A 225 14.15 -8.12 -12.22
N ILE A 226 12.82 -8.02 -12.17
CA ILE A 226 12.01 -7.25 -13.13
C ILE A 226 12.30 -5.75 -13.04
N PHE A 227 12.25 -5.22 -11.83
CA PHE A 227 12.43 -3.80 -11.56
C PHE A 227 13.22 -3.66 -10.24
N PRO A 228 14.55 -3.79 -10.27
CA PRO A 228 15.40 -3.84 -9.07
C PRO A 228 15.23 -2.63 -8.16
N GLY A 229 14.92 -2.87 -6.90
CA GLY A 229 14.74 -1.82 -5.90
C GLY A 229 13.40 -1.10 -5.95
N HIS A 230 12.44 -1.57 -6.75
CA HIS A 230 11.15 -0.89 -6.88
C HIS A 230 10.45 -0.73 -5.51
N PRO A 231 9.83 0.46 -5.27
CA PRO A 231 9.12 0.72 -4.04
C PRO A 231 7.88 -0.17 -3.92
N MET A 232 7.47 -0.45 -2.68
CA MET A 232 6.22 -1.17 -2.44
C MET A 232 5.22 -0.33 -1.67
N THR A 233 5.38 -0.21 -0.36
CA THR A 233 4.53 0.58 0.52
C THR A 233 5.37 1.51 1.37
N GLY A 234 4.72 2.54 1.92
CA GLY A 234 5.30 3.48 2.85
C GLY A 234 4.24 4.05 3.78
N MET A 235 4.68 4.78 4.78
CA MET A 235 3.82 5.59 5.60
C MET A 235 3.76 7.00 5.02
N PHE A 236 2.58 7.47 4.70
CA PHE A 236 2.38 8.83 4.21
C PHE A 236 1.29 9.56 4.99
N VAL A 237 1.45 10.87 5.13
CA VAL A 237 0.63 11.72 5.99
C VAL A 237 0.01 12.88 5.22
N ASN A 238 -1.11 13.39 5.73
CA ASN A 238 -1.71 14.63 5.25
C ASN A 238 -0.93 15.87 5.76
N GLN A 239 -1.32 17.04 5.30
CA GLN A 239 -0.65 18.30 5.67
C GLN A 239 -0.75 18.60 7.16
N GLN A 240 -1.90 18.32 7.79
CA GLN A 240 -2.13 18.63 9.20
C GLN A 240 -1.18 17.83 10.10
N VAL A 241 -1.03 16.52 9.84
CA VAL A 241 -0.06 15.68 10.57
C VAL A 241 1.37 16.16 10.29
N ARG A 242 1.70 16.46 9.03
CA ARG A 242 3.05 16.94 8.67
C ARG A 242 3.47 18.20 9.41
N GLU A 243 2.53 19.10 9.69
CA GLU A 243 2.79 20.33 10.43
C GLU A 243 2.96 20.09 11.95
N ALA A 244 2.50 18.94 12.46
CA ALA A 244 2.66 18.52 13.86
C ALA A 244 4.01 17.80 14.04
N THR A 245 5.11 18.55 14.07
CA THR A 245 6.49 18.03 14.03
C THR A 245 6.78 16.96 15.07
N ASP A 246 6.30 17.11 16.30
CA ASP A 246 6.53 16.13 17.38
C ASP A 246 5.80 14.80 17.09
N VAL A 247 4.56 14.88 16.55
CA VAL A 247 3.78 13.70 16.16
C VAL A 247 4.47 12.96 15.00
N VAL A 248 4.89 13.70 13.96
CA VAL A 248 5.60 13.15 12.82
C VAL A 248 6.90 12.46 13.25
N ARG A 249 7.69 13.10 14.12
CA ARG A 249 8.94 12.53 14.63
C ARG A 249 8.66 11.22 15.38
N SER A 250 7.68 11.20 16.28
CA SER A 250 7.32 10.00 17.05
C SER A 250 6.80 8.86 16.16
N LEU A 251 6.03 9.18 15.10
CA LEU A 251 5.58 8.18 14.12
C LEU A 251 6.74 7.55 13.34
N VAL A 252 7.72 8.37 12.93
CA VAL A 252 8.91 7.90 12.21
C VAL A 252 9.80 7.07 13.12
N ASP A 253 10.02 7.51 14.37
CA ASP A 253 10.79 6.80 15.37
C ASP A 253 10.20 5.40 15.64
N ALA A 254 8.91 5.35 15.94
CA ALA A 254 8.19 4.09 16.12
C ALA A 254 8.26 3.16 14.88
N HIS A 255 8.26 3.72 13.68
CA HIS A 255 8.42 2.94 12.45
C HIS A 255 9.85 2.38 12.30
N VAL A 256 10.87 3.17 12.62
CA VAL A 256 12.28 2.72 12.62
C VAL A 256 12.47 1.60 13.63
N GLU A 257 11.99 1.77 14.87
CA GLU A 257 12.02 0.72 15.91
C GLU A 257 11.26 -0.54 15.47
N ALA A 258 10.10 -0.38 14.83
CA ALA A 258 9.35 -1.52 14.30
C ALA A 258 10.12 -2.27 13.19
N THR A 259 10.90 -1.56 12.36
CA THR A 259 11.77 -2.20 11.36
C THR A 259 12.88 -3.00 12.03
N GLN A 260 13.54 -2.43 13.04
CA GLN A 260 14.57 -3.14 13.85
C GLN A 260 13.96 -4.35 14.59
N PHE A 261 12.73 -4.23 15.07
CA PHE A 261 12.01 -5.34 15.69
C PHE A 261 11.77 -6.48 14.70
N VAL A 262 11.34 -6.18 13.46
CA VAL A 262 11.14 -7.19 12.41
C VAL A 262 12.43 -7.97 12.14
N GLU A 263 13.58 -7.28 12.07
CA GLU A 263 14.90 -7.91 11.86
C GLU A 263 15.33 -8.77 13.04
N SER A 264 15.12 -8.27 14.26
CA SER A 264 15.59 -8.92 15.49
C SER A 264 14.65 -10.03 15.99
N ASN A 265 13.35 -9.95 15.66
CA ASN A 265 12.30 -10.83 16.16
C ASN A 265 11.40 -11.36 15.02
N PRO A 266 11.94 -11.95 13.95
CA PRO A 266 11.18 -12.30 12.73
C PRO A 266 10.02 -13.28 13.01
N THR A 267 10.19 -14.23 13.92
CA THR A 267 9.11 -15.15 14.32
C THR A 267 7.93 -14.43 14.98
N THR A 268 8.21 -13.46 15.85
CA THR A 268 7.15 -12.68 16.52
C THR A 268 6.46 -11.76 15.51
N ALA A 269 7.22 -11.09 14.63
CA ALA A 269 6.67 -10.27 13.56
C ALA A 269 5.77 -11.10 12.61
N ALA A 270 6.19 -12.32 12.26
CA ALA A 270 5.38 -13.25 11.47
C ALA A 270 4.07 -13.63 12.18
N ALA A 271 4.11 -13.87 13.50
CA ALA A 271 2.91 -14.14 14.29
C ALA A 271 1.95 -12.94 14.32
N HIS A 272 2.46 -11.72 14.39
CA HIS A 272 1.66 -10.50 14.28
C HIS A 272 1.00 -10.39 12.90
N ALA A 273 1.77 -10.62 11.82
CA ALA A 273 1.24 -10.63 10.47
C ALA A 273 0.13 -11.68 10.29
N ALA A 274 0.34 -12.92 10.74
CA ALA A 274 -0.66 -13.98 10.68
C ALA A 274 -1.96 -13.58 11.41
N SER A 275 -1.83 -12.98 12.62
CA SER A 275 -2.96 -12.50 13.42
C SER A 275 -3.77 -11.39 12.72
N ILE A 276 -3.09 -10.47 12.06
CA ILE A 276 -3.72 -9.29 11.43
C ILE A 276 -4.26 -9.62 10.04
N ILE A 277 -3.51 -10.32 9.21
CA ILE A 277 -3.93 -10.72 7.86
C ILE A 277 -5.09 -11.72 7.99
N GLY A 278 -4.96 -12.70 8.85
CA GLY A 278 -5.97 -13.74 9.08
C GLY A 278 -6.13 -14.66 7.86
N SER A 279 -7.35 -15.12 7.62
CA SER A 279 -7.82 -15.78 6.39
C SER A 279 -6.88 -16.84 5.79
N GLY A 280 -6.49 -17.85 6.59
CA GLY A 280 -5.69 -18.98 6.12
C GLY A 280 -4.17 -18.79 6.19
N VAL A 281 -3.70 -17.69 6.77
CA VAL A 281 -2.28 -17.48 7.06
C VAL A 281 -1.97 -18.01 8.45
N SER A 282 -1.31 -19.18 8.54
CA SER A 282 -0.79 -19.68 9.81
C SER A 282 0.54 -18.99 10.16
N VAL A 283 0.93 -19.06 11.45
CA VAL A 283 2.22 -18.52 11.89
C VAL A 283 3.38 -19.17 11.14
N ASP A 284 3.34 -20.50 10.95
CA ASP A 284 4.39 -21.23 10.24
C ASP A 284 4.55 -20.79 8.77
N LEU A 285 3.43 -20.44 8.12
CA LEU A 285 3.45 -19.92 6.74
C LEU A 285 3.97 -18.49 6.70
N ALA A 286 3.55 -17.65 7.65
CA ALA A 286 4.05 -16.29 7.76
C ALA A 286 5.55 -16.26 8.10
N GLU A 287 6.03 -17.15 9.00
CA GLU A 287 7.44 -17.27 9.34
C GLU A 287 8.28 -17.76 8.16
N ALA A 288 7.79 -18.74 7.41
CA ALA A 288 8.48 -19.17 6.20
C ALA A 288 8.60 -18.05 5.15
N ALA A 289 7.58 -17.21 5.05
CA ALA A 289 7.58 -16.06 4.15
C ALA A 289 8.60 -14.98 4.56
N MET A 290 9.00 -14.88 5.84
CA MET A 290 10.09 -13.99 6.28
C MET A 290 11.43 -14.31 5.63
N GLY A 291 11.67 -15.58 5.27
CA GLY A 291 12.87 -16.01 4.55
C GLY A 291 12.84 -15.78 3.05
N SER A 292 11.76 -15.23 2.50
CA SER A 292 11.62 -14.94 1.07
C SER A 292 12.39 -13.69 0.67
N GLN A 293 13.00 -13.70 -0.52
CA GLN A 293 13.59 -12.50 -1.13
C GLN A 293 12.57 -11.37 -1.36
N ALA A 294 11.27 -11.68 -1.38
CA ALA A 294 10.17 -10.71 -1.47
C ALA A 294 9.74 -10.15 -0.09
N ALA A 295 10.45 -10.46 0.98
CA ALA A 295 10.27 -9.92 2.33
C ALA A 295 11.44 -8.96 2.68
N ASP A 296 11.70 -8.01 1.80
CA ASP A 296 12.77 -6.99 1.92
C ASP A 296 12.20 -5.75 2.61
N PHE A 297 12.27 -5.72 3.97
CA PHE A 297 11.75 -4.64 4.79
C PHE A 297 12.82 -3.58 5.02
N ILE A 298 12.45 -2.32 4.88
CA ILE A 298 13.31 -1.14 5.04
C ILE A 298 12.58 -0.06 5.82
N SER A 299 13.28 0.99 6.25
CA SER A 299 12.65 2.16 6.87
C SER A 299 13.02 3.47 6.19
N ASP A 300 14.25 3.59 5.67
CA ASP A 300 14.71 4.82 5.04
C ASP A 300 14.02 5.05 3.69
N PRO A 301 13.25 6.13 3.54
CA PRO A 301 12.60 6.45 2.27
C PRO A 301 13.60 6.77 1.13
N ARG A 302 14.87 7.08 1.43
CA ARG A 302 15.89 7.35 0.42
C ARG A 302 16.28 6.11 -0.37
N GLU A 303 16.13 4.93 0.22
CA GLU A 303 16.46 3.67 -0.45
C GLU A 303 15.57 3.34 -1.64
N ILE A 304 14.46 4.07 -1.82
CA ILE A 304 13.50 3.86 -2.91
C ILE A 304 13.29 5.08 -3.80
N VAL A 305 14.03 6.18 -3.62
CA VAL A 305 13.80 7.43 -4.37
C VAL A 305 14.00 7.24 -5.86
N ASP A 306 15.17 6.79 -6.30
CA ASP A 306 15.50 6.65 -7.72
C ASP A 306 14.51 5.75 -8.46
N GLN A 307 14.12 4.63 -7.84
CA GLN A 307 13.17 3.70 -8.39
C GLN A 307 11.73 4.22 -8.34
N THR A 308 11.43 5.09 -7.38
CA THR A 308 10.13 5.78 -7.31
C THR A 308 10.00 6.80 -8.44
N GLU A 309 11.06 7.52 -8.78
CA GLU A 309 11.09 8.43 -9.93
C GLU A 309 10.87 7.66 -11.23
N THR A 310 11.64 6.59 -11.47
CA THR A 310 11.47 5.72 -12.65
C THR A 310 10.07 5.12 -12.71
N MET A 311 9.53 4.67 -11.57
CA MET A 311 8.16 4.17 -11.49
C MET A 311 7.13 5.24 -11.80
N SER A 312 7.34 6.48 -11.34
CA SER A 312 6.45 7.62 -11.59
C SER A 312 6.39 7.96 -13.08
N GLU A 313 7.51 7.92 -13.78
CA GLU A 313 7.56 8.07 -15.24
C GLU A 313 6.67 7.02 -15.92
N TYR A 314 6.84 5.76 -15.57
CA TYR A 314 6.04 4.67 -16.15
C TYR A 314 4.56 4.76 -15.78
N VAL A 315 4.22 5.12 -14.54
CA VAL A 315 2.83 5.35 -14.08
C VAL A 315 2.16 6.47 -14.88
N SER A 316 2.91 7.50 -15.28
CA SER A 316 2.45 8.57 -16.18
C SER A 316 2.26 8.06 -17.62
N GLU A 317 3.19 7.28 -18.15
CA GLU A 317 3.10 6.70 -19.49
C GLU A 317 1.86 5.80 -19.66
N VAL A 318 1.52 5.00 -18.65
CA VAL A 318 0.32 4.16 -18.67
C VAL A 318 -0.97 4.90 -18.28
N GLY A 319 -0.90 6.21 -18.07
CA GLY A 319 -2.06 7.10 -17.89
C GLY A 319 -2.72 7.02 -16.51
N ASN A 320 -2.04 6.54 -15.48
CA ASN A 320 -2.58 6.53 -14.12
C ASN A 320 -2.39 7.88 -13.39
N ILE A 321 -1.41 8.69 -13.79
CA ILE A 321 -1.19 10.08 -13.39
C ILE A 321 -0.95 10.92 -14.66
N ASN A 322 -1.12 12.25 -14.56
CA ASN A 322 -1.00 13.15 -15.70
C ASN A 322 0.46 13.41 -16.09
N GLU A 323 1.33 13.58 -15.10
CA GLU A 323 2.76 13.86 -15.27
C GLU A 323 3.55 13.12 -14.16
N PRO A 324 4.83 12.78 -14.39
CA PRO A 324 5.69 12.22 -13.35
C PRO A 324 5.73 13.10 -12.10
N ILE A 325 5.66 12.49 -10.91
CA ILE A 325 5.67 13.21 -9.64
C ILE A 325 7.12 13.46 -9.20
N ALA A 326 7.49 14.71 -9.03
CA ALA A 326 8.80 15.07 -8.52
C ALA A 326 8.98 14.58 -7.05
N THR A 327 10.19 14.15 -6.72
CA THR A 327 10.54 13.59 -5.40
C THR A 327 10.13 14.51 -4.26
N GLU A 328 10.40 15.81 -4.33
CA GLU A 328 10.04 16.80 -3.32
C GLU A 328 8.53 16.99 -3.12
N ASN A 329 7.71 16.56 -4.10
CA ASN A 329 6.27 16.58 -4.00
C ASN A 329 5.69 15.31 -3.38
N LEU A 330 6.45 14.22 -3.33
CA LEU A 330 6.02 12.94 -2.79
C LEU A 330 6.64 12.65 -1.42
N PHE A 331 7.92 12.96 -1.21
CA PHE A 331 8.64 12.62 0.02
C PHE A 331 8.82 13.83 0.94
N ALA A 332 9.01 13.55 2.24
CA ALA A 332 9.53 14.47 3.24
C ALA A 332 10.59 13.73 4.06
N PHE A 333 11.86 14.08 3.88
CA PHE A 333 12.98 13.36 4.49
C PHE A 333 13.37 13.90 5.87
N GLU A 334 13.07 15.16 6.15
CA GLU A 334 13.48 15.85 7.38
C GLU A 334 13.03 15.12 8.66
N PRO A 335 11.83 14.51 8.72
CA PRO A 335 11.43 13.75 9.91
C PRO A 335 12.28 12.51 10.14
N TYR A 336 12.70 11.84 9.06
CA TYR A 336 13.56 10.66 9.14
C TYR A 336 14.96 11.06 9.59
N ASP A 337 15.53 12.15 9.06
CA ASP A 337 16.81 12.68 9.47
C ASP A 337 16.85 13.01 10.96
N ALA A 338 15.78 13.63 11.47
CA ALA A 338 15.69 14.03 12.86
C ALA A 338 15.62 12.85 13.86
N VAL A 339 15.31 11.65 13.39
CA VAL A 339 15.31 10.40 14.20
C VAL A 339 16.68 9.73 14.18
N GLN A 340 17.50 9.97 13.15
CA GLN A 340 18.84 9.38 13.01
C GLN A 340 19.94 10.18 13.76
N GLU A 341 19.65 11.42 14.18
CA GLU A 341 20.54 12.28 14.98
C GLU A 341 20.50 11.93 16.49
#